data_13bac171dd81d409a5201e5ee117b68b
#
_entry.id   13bac171dd81d409a5201e5ee117b68b
#
_cell.length_a   1.000
_cell.length_b   1.000
_cell.length_c   1.000
_cell.angle_alpha   90.00
_cell.angle_beta   90.00
_cell.angle_gamma   90.00
#
_symmetry.space_group_name_H-M   'P 1'
#
loop_
_entity.id
_entity.type
_entity.pdbx_description
1 polymer ?
#
loop_
_entity_poly.entity_id
_entity_poly.type
_entity_poly.pdbx_seq_one_letter_code
_entity_poly.pdbx_strand_id
1 'polypeptide(L)'
;MMQQHTIHIAGGVVRNPLVRLTEPVTLDFLAGEHIAIVGPNGAGKSLLVDMLTEKYPLRDGELTYDFSPSLTKTAYDNIKYIAFRDTYGSADANYYYQQRWNAHDQEDAPLVREVLGEVKDDVLRRQLFELFSIEPMLDKKIILLSSGELRKFQLTKALLTVPRILIMDNPFIGLDAPTRELLFNLLERLTRLGELQIVLVLSMLDDIPSFITHVVPVEDMKVGEKMEREEYVQAFCAGNQMRIQEEAGALEELQRRILDLPYEHANFTSDEVVKLNGVSIRYDDRTILKELDW
;
A
#
# COMPACT_ATOMS: atom_id res chain seq x y z
N MET A 1 5.23 -8.32 -32.96
CA MET A 1 4.56 -7.05 -32.59
C MET A 1 5.46 -6.37 -31.59
N MET A 2 5.83 -5.09 -31.79
CA MET A 2 6.52 -4.34 -30.73
C MET A 2 5.55 -4.20 -29.54
N GLN A 3 5.97 -4.63 -28.35
CA GLN A 3 5.20 -4.40 -27.15
C GLN A 3 5.15 -2.89 -26.88
N GLN A 4 3.96 -2.35 -26.62
CA GLN A 4 3.75 -0.93 -26.34
C GLN A 4 4.24 -0.63 -24.91
N HIS A 5 5.15 0.33 -24.78
CA HIS A 5 5.59 0.84 -23.47
C HIS A 5 4.54 1.82 -22.95
N THR A 6 3.99 1.57 -21.76
CA THR A 6 3.14 2.55 -21.07
C THR A 6 3.95 3.61 -20.33
N ILE A 7 5.09 3.20 -19.75
CA ILE A 7 6.09 4.09 -19.15
C ILE A 7 7.47 3.57 -19.58
N HIS A 8 8.33 4.48 -20.02
CA HIS A 8 9.72 4.20 -20.32
C HIS A 8 10.62 5.22 -19.64
N ILE A 9 11.56 4.74 -18.84
CA ILE A 9 12.61 5.55 -18.20
C ILE A 9 13.96 5.04 -18.70
N ALA A 10 14.77 5.93 -19.26
CA ALA A 10 16.14 5.66 -19.68
C ALA A 10 17.12 6.53 -18.92
N GLY A 11 17.86 5.94 -17.96
CA GLY A 11 18.89 6.63 -17.19
C GLY A 11 18.37 7.82 -16.36
N GLY A 12 17.11 7.72 -15.85
CA GLY A 12 16.45 8.82 -15.14
C GLY A 12 17.14 9.20 -13.82
N VAL A 13 17.46 10.48 -13.64
CA VAL A 13 17.99 11.04 -12.40
C VAL A 13 17.21 12.29 -12.02
N VAL A 14 16.57 12.29 -10.85
CA VAL A 14 15.82 13.44 -10.34
C VAL A 14 16.76 14.63 -10.08
N ARG A 15 16.31 15.84 -10.43
CA ARG A 15 17.09 17.07 -10.25
C ARG A 15 17.41 17.35 -8.79
N ASN A 16 16.43 17.21 -7.89
CA ASN A 16 16.61 17.49 -6.46
C ASN A 16 17.43 16.36 -5.79
N PRO A 17 18.64 16.66 -5.25
CA PRO A 17 19.50 15.64 -4.65
C PRO A 17 18.93 15.02 -3.37
N LEU A 18 18.01 15.70 -2.67
CA LEU A 18 17.42 15.21 -1.41
C LEU A 18 16.36 14.11 -1.63
N VAL A 19 15.85 13.97 -2.85
CA VAL A 19 14.84 12.99 -3.23
C VAL A 19 15.31 12.14 -4.40
N ARG A 20 16.58 11.77 -4.42
CA ARG A 20 17.23 11.04 -5.50
C ARG A 20 17.54 9.61 -5.09
N LEU A 21 17.30 8.68 -5.99
CA LEU A 21 17.84 7.33 -5.92
C LEU A 21 19.34 7.34 -6.13
N THR A 22 20.07 6.35 -5.62
CA THR A 22 21.54 6.30 -5.64
C THR A 22 22.11 6.07 -7.04
N GLU A 23 21.36 5.41 -7.93
CA GLU A 23 21.73 5.12 -9.29
C GLU A 23 20.71 5.65 -10.29
N PRO A 24 21.09 5.95 -11.54
CA PRO A 24 20.16 6.27 -12.60
C PRO A 24 19.16 5.12 -12.83
N VAL A 25 17.89 5.45 -13.00
CA VAL A 25 16.82 4.47 -13.21
C VAL A 25 16.64 4.20 -14.69
N THR A 26 16.67 2.91 -15.07
CA THR A 26 16.23 2.45 -16.38
C THR A 26 15.16 1.38 -16.17
N LEU A 27 13.94 1.64 -16.62
CA LEU A 27 12.78 0.82 -16.32
C LEU A 27 11.71 0.98 -17.39
N ASP A 28 11.11 -0.15 -17.78
CA ASP A 28 10.01 -0.20 -18.73
C ASP A 28 8.77 -0.85 -18.12
N PHE A 29 7.62 -0.19 -18.26
CA PHE A 29 6.32 -0.78 -18.03
C PHE A 29 5.64 -1.00 -19.38
N LEU A 30 5.25 -2.22 -19.65
CA LEU A 30 4.62 -2.59 -20.93
C LEU A 30 3.10 -2.69 -20.76
N ALA A 31 2.38 -2.47 -21.83
CA ALA A 31 0.92 -2.62 -21.84
C ALA A 31 0.51 -4.04 -21.44
N GLY A 32 -0.45 -4.15 -20.53
CA GLY A 32 -0.93 -5.43 -20.00
C GLY A 32 -0.13 -6.00 -18.82
N GLU A 33 0.99 -5.40 -18.44
CA GLU A 33 1.69 -5.76 -17.22
C GLU A 33 1.00 -5.18 -15.99
N HIS A 34 0.88 -5.98 -14.94
CA HIS A 34 0.56 -5.53 -13.60
C HIS A 34 1.80 -5.70 -12.73
N ILE A 35 2.24 -4.64 -12.04
CA ILE A 35 3.58 -4.58 -11.48
C ILE A 35 3.53 -4.41 -9.97
N ALA A 36 4.39 -5.12 -9.25
CA ALA A 36 4.66 -4.86 -7.84
C ALA A 36 6.06 -4.23 -7.68
N ILE A 37 6.12 -3.05 -7.08
CA ILE A 37 7.35 -2.42 -6.61
C ILE A 37 7.54 -2.86 -5.16
N VAL A 38 8.56 -3.66 -4.87
CA VAL A 38 8.73 -4.32 -3.57
C VAL A 38 10.05 -3.93 -2.92
N GLY A 39 10.07 -3.92 -1.59
CA GLY A 39 11.30 -3.65 -0.83
C GLY A 39 10.99 -3.16 0.58
N PRO A 40 11.97 -3.14 1.48
CA PRO A 40 11.77 -2.70 2.86
C PRO A 40 11.36 -1.22 2.96
N ASN A 41 10.87 -0.82 4.14
CA ASN A 41 10.59 0.58 4.39
C ASN A 41 11.89 1.41 4.32
N GLY A 42 11.84 2.57 3.67
CA GLY A 42 13.01 3.40 3.45
C GLY A 42 13.86 3.04 2.23
N ALA A 43 13.57 1.95 1.52
CA ALA A 43 14.35 1.48 0.36
C ALA A 43 14.32 2.42 -0.87
N GLY A 44 13.42 3.42 -0.91
CA GLY A 44 13.33 4.33 -2.05
C GLY A 44 12.12 4.11 -2.95
N LYS A 45 11.20 3.18 -2.62
CA LYS A 45 9.99 2.89 -3.43
C LYS A 45 9.16 4.13 -3.74
N SER A 46 8.91 4.99 -2.74
CA SER A 46 8.14 6.23 -2.93
C SER A 46 8.88 7.22 -3.84
N LEU A 47 10.21 7.23 -3.85
CA LEU A 47 11.00 8.07 -4.77
C LEU A 47 10.88 7.58 -6.21
N LEU A 48 10.83 6.26 -6.42
CA LEU A 48 10.55 5.70 -7.73
C LEU A 48 9.15 6.10 -8.21
N VAL A 49 8.13 5.99 -7.34
CA VAL A 49 6.76 6.43 -7.67
C VAL A 49 6.71 7.92 -7.97
N ASP A 50 7.38 8.75 -7.19
CA ASP A 50 7.48 10.19 -7.43
C ASP A 50 8.13 10.51 -8.80
N MET A 51 9.08 9.68 -9.26
CA MET A 51 9.66 9.76 -10.60
C MET A 51 8.65 9.33 -11.66
N LEU A 52 7.99 8.17 -11.49
CA LEU A 52 6.97 7.65 -12.40
C LEU A 52 5.77 8.59 -12.61
N THR A 53 5.47 9.43 -11.63
CA THR A 53 4.36 10.40 -11.65
C THR A 53 4.79 11.82 -12.02
N GLU A 54 6.04 12.02 -12.45
CA GLU A 54 6.62 13.35 -12.76
C GLU A 54 6.50 14.38 -11.64
N LYS A 55 6.44 13.93 -10.39
CA LYS A 55 6.35 14.85 -9.24
C LYS A 55 7.59 15.73 -9.13
N TYR A 56 8.75 15.22 -9.54
CA TYR A 56 10.01 15.96 -9.59
C TYR A 56 10.61 15.89 -11.00
N PRO A 57 11.09 17.03 -11.55
CA PRO A 57 11.73 17.05 -12.85
C PRO A 57 13.05 16.27 -12.84
N LEU A 58 13.34 15.60 -13.94
CA LEU A 58 14.61 14.95 -14.16
C LEU A 58 15.72 15.98 -14.40
N ARG A 59 16.93 15.65 -13.95
CA ARG A 59 18.17 16.33 -14.30
C ARG A 59 18.79 15.69 -15.54
N ASP A 60 18.84 14.35 -15.55
CA ASP A 60 19.43 13.53 -16.61
C ASP A 60 18.48 12.38 -16.95
N GLY A 61 18.65 11.83 -18.13
CA GLY A 61 17.84 10.74 -18.65
C GLY A 61 16.53 11.21 -19.30
N GLU A 62 15.70 10.26 -19.68
CA GLU A 62 14.44 10.47 -20.36
C GLU A 62 13.32 9.69 -19.67
N LEU A 63 12.14 10.28 -19.63
CA LEU A 63 10.90 9.66 -19.15
C LEU A 63 9.82 9.93 -20.18
N THR A 64 9.28 8.87 -20.78
CA THR A 64 8.25 8.94 -21.79
C THR A 64 7.07 8.05 -21.46
N TYR A 65 5.89 8.43 -21.96
CA TYR A 65 4.64 7.72 -21.74
C TYR A 65 3.91 7.45 -23.06
N ASP A 66 3.25 6.31 -23.11
CA ASP A 66 2.22 6.03 -24.11
C ASP A 66 0.94 5.56 -23.41
N PHE A 67 0.01 6.46 -23.25
CA PHE A 67 -1.27 6.19 -22.61
C PHE A 67 -2.37 5.79 -23.62
N SER A 68 -2.01 5.40 -24.83
CA SER A 68 -3.00 4.95 -25.82
C SER A 68 -3.89 3.82 -25.24
N PRO A 69 -5.22 3.85 -25.48
CA PRO A 69 -5.98 4.76 -26.35
C PRO A 69 -6.49 6.06 -25.66
N SER A 70 -5.97 6.46 -24.51
CA SER A 70 -6.39 7.70 -23.83
C SER A 70 -6.16 8.92 -24.74
N LEU A 71 -7.13 9.84 -24.72
CA LEU A 71 -7.05 11.10 -25.45
C LEU A 71 -6.12 12.12 -24.76
N THR A 72 -5.93 11.97 -23.45
CA THR A 72 -5.03 12.82 -22.66
C THR A 72 -3.64 12.18 -22.63
N LYS A 73 -2.60 13.03 -22.67
CA LYS A 73 -1.20 12.56 -22.73
C LYS A 73 -0.40 12.86 -21.48
N THR A 74 -1.02 13.50 -20.48
CA THR A 74 -0.30 13.88 -19.25
C THR A 74 -0.28 12.74 -18.25
N ALA A 75 0.79 12.62 -17.47
CA ALA A 75 0.87 11.68 -16.35
C ALA A 75 -0.24 11.98 -15.32
N TYR A 76 -0.53 13.27 -15.07
CA TYR A 76 -1.56 13.70 -14.12
C TYR A 76 -2.96 13.13 -14.42
N ASP A 77 -3.36 13.11 -15.69
CA ASP A 77 -4.68 12.61 -16.11
C ASP A 77 -4.73 11.08 -16.11
N ASN A 78 -3.64 10.43 -16.51
CA ASN A 78 -3.60 8.99 -16.77
C ASN A 78 -3.06 8.14 -15.62
N ILE A 79 -2.30 8.72 -14.69
CA ILE A 79 -1.77 8.00 -13.52
C ILE A 79 -2.49 8.50 -12.27
N LYS A 80 -3.11 7.60 -11.52
CA LYS A 80 -3.65 7.91 -10.20
C LYS A 80 -2.86 7.17 -9.14
N TYR A 81 -2.39 7.92 -8.16
CA TYR A 81 -1.64 7.41 -7.01
C TYR A 81 -2.48 7.49 -5.75
N ILE A 82 -2.61 6.36 -5.06
CA ILE A 82 -3.31 6.25 -3.78
C ILE A 82 -2.30 5.75 -2.73
N ALA A 83 -1.98 6.60 -1.76
CA ALA A 83 -1.22 6.20 -0.59
C ALA A 83 -2.19 5.83 0.53
N PHE A 84 -2.25 4.54 0.88
CA PHE A 84 -3.05 4.05 2.00
C PHE A 84 -2.26 4.18 3.32
N ARG A 85 -1.68 5.34 3.55
CA ARG A 85 -1.22 5.73 4.88
C ARG A 85 -2.45 6.21 5.64
N ASP A 86 -2.37 6.30 6.96
CA ASP A 86 -3.48 6.73 7.85
C ASP A 86 -4.00 8.17 7.59
N THR A 87 -3.90 8.64 6.35
CA THR A 87 -4.33 9.94 5.89
C THR A 87 -5.46 9.78 4.88
N TYR A 88 -6.49 10.58 5.03
CA TYR A 88 -7.70 10.57 4.22
C TYR A 88 -7.51 11.13 2.78
N GLY A 89 -6.27 11.18 2.24
CA GLY A 89 -5.97 11.63 0.88
C GLY A 89 -5.79 13.14 0.73
N SER A 90 -5.53 13.61 -0.49
CA SER A 90 -5.28 15.04 -0.77
C SER A 90 -6.51 15.94 -0.61
N ALA A 91 -7.72 15.39 -0.64
CA ALA A 91 -8.94 16.12 -0.29
C ALA A 91 -9.01 16.39 1.22
N ASP A 92 -8.20 15.67 1.99
CA ASP A 92 -8.22 15.61 3.44
C ASP A 92 -7.01 16.29 4.09
N ALA A 93 -6.25 17.07 3.33
CA ALA A 93 -5.13 17.86 3.88
C ALA A 93 -5.57 18.76 5.06
N ASN A 94 -6.88 19.00 5.19
CA ASN A 94 -7.49 19.76 6.28
C ASN A 94 -8.07 18.88 7.41
N TYR A 95 -8.19 17.54 7.20
CA TYR A 95 -8.78 16.63 8.18
C TYR A 95 -7.71 15.68 8.71
N TYR A 96 -6.92 16.13 9.68
CA TYR A 96 -5.90 15.34 10.34
C TYR A 96 -6.53 14.24 11.21
N TYR A 97 -5.80 13.12 11.35
CA TYR A 97 -6.15 12.00 12.23
C TYR A 97 -6.54 12.42 13.66
N GLN A 98 -5.97 13.52 14.15
CA GLN A 98 -6.33 14.11 15.46
C GLN A 98 -7.78 14.59 15.55
N GLN A 99 -8.41 14.96 14.44
CA GLN A 99 -9.81 15.43 14.42
C GLN A 99 -10.81 14.28 14.58
N ARG A 100 -10.41 13.04 14.32
CA ARG A 100 -11.23 11.85 14.55
C ARG A 100 -11.63 11.68 16.03
N TRP A 101 -10.84 12.24 16.93
CA TRP A 101 -11.04 12.19 18.37
C TRP A 101 -11.66 13.47 18.94
N ASN A 102 -11.75 14.56 18.17
CA ASN A 102 -12.35 15.82 18.57
C ASN A 102 -13.79 15.89 18.05
N ALA A 103 -14.76 15.62 18.94
CA ALA A 103 -16.19 15.56 18.62
C ALA A 103 -16.77 16.87 18.04
N HIS A 104 -16.08 18.01 18.17
CA HIS A 104 -16.57 19.32 17.72
C HIS A 104 -16.36 19.59 16.22
N ASP A 105 -15.39 18.93 15.55
CA ASP A 105 -15.08 19.19 14.13
C ASP A 105 -15.84 18.27 13.15
N GLN A 106 -16.74 17.43 13.67
CA GLN A 106 -17.50 16.47 12.84
C GLN A 106 -18.63 17.11 12.03
N GLU A 107 -19.07 18.31 12.38
CA GLU A 107 -20.22 18.95 11.73
C GLU A 107 -19.92 19.38 10.28
N ASP A 108 -18.70 19.78 9.99
CA ASP A 108 -18.28 20.29 8.67
C ASP A 108 -17.67 19.23 7.73
N ALA A 109 -17.54 17.95 8.17
CA ALA A 109 -16.95 16.92 7.33
C ALA A 109 -17.90 16.57 6.16
N PRO A 110 -17.40 16.56 4.90
CA PRO A 110 -18.22 16.31 3.73
C PRO A 110 -18.74 14.87 3.69
N LEU A 111 -19.89 14.69 3.03
CA LEU A 111 -20.45 13.39 2.73
C LEU A 111 -19.70 12.71 1.57
N VAL A 112 -19.70 11.38 1.55
CA VAL A 112 -19.09 10.59 0.46
C VAL A 112 -19.65 11.05 -0.91
N ARG A 113 -20.97 11.26 -1.03
CA ARG A 113 -21.60 11.72 -2.27
C ARG A 113 -21.06 13.07 -2.75
N GLU A 114 -20.80 13.99 -1.84
CA GLU A 114 -20.31 15.33 -2.17
C GLU A 114 -18.89 15.28 -2.73
N VAL A 115 -18.05 14.42 -2.17
CA VAL A 115 -16.65 14.29 -2.62
C VAL A 115 -16.51 13.45 -3.88
N LEU A 116 -17.41 12.49 -4.13
CA LEU A 116 -17.46 11.79 -5.42
C LEU A 116 -17.94 12.71 -6.54
N GLY A 117 -18.75 13.72 -6.22
CA GLY A 117 -19.22 14.73 -7.16
C GLY A 117 -20.12 14.19 -8.25
N GLU A 118 -20.39 15.04 -9.26
CA GLU A 118 -21.11 14.66 -10.45
C GLU A 118 -20.16 13.95 -11.42
N VAL A 119 -20.52 12.75 -11.83
CA VAL A 119 -19.77 11.94 -12.80
C VAL A 119 -20.48 12.00 -14.14
N LYS A 120 -19.74 12.33 -15.18
CA LYS A 120 -20.29 12.46 -16.55
C LYS A 120 -20.73 11.14 -17.15
N ASP A 121 -20.09 10.03 -16.76
CA ASP A 121 -20.39 8.68 -17.22
C ASP A 121 -21.22 7.92 -16.18
N ASP A 122 -22.55 7.94 -16.36
CA ASP A 122 -23.48 7.24 -15.48
C ASP A 122 -23.38 5.71 -15.55
N VAL A 123 -22.86 5.16 -16.65
CA VAL A 123 -22.68 3.72 -16.81
C VAL A 123 -21.50 3.26 -15.95
N LEU A 124 -20.35 3.91 -16.12
CA LEU A 124 -19.15 3.65 -15.31
C LEU A 124 -19.43 3.84 -13.82
N ARG A 125 -20.10 4.93 -13.46
CA ARG A 125 -20.49 5.21 -12.07
C ARG A 125 -21.28 4.06 -11.47
N ARG A 126 -22.34 3.59 -12.14
CA ARG A 126 -23.17 2.46 -11.65
C ARG A 126 -22.34 1.19 -11.49
N GLN A 127 -21.51 0.87 -12.48
CA GLN A 127 -20.65 -0.32 -12.40
C GLN A 127 -19.68 -0.27 -11.21
N LEU A 128 -19.03 0.88 -10.96
CA LEU A 128 -18.12 1.05 -9.84
C LEU A 128 -18.87 1.06 -8.50
N PHE A 129 -20.04 1.68 -8.43
CA PHE A 129 -20.84 1.71 -7.19
C PHE A 129 -21.33 0.33 -6.81
N GLU A 130 -21.76 -0.47 -7.78
CA GLU A 130 -22.14 -1.88 -7.57
C GLU A 130 -20.91 -2.71 -7.16
N LEU A 131 -19.78 -2.58 -7.90
CA LEU A 131 -18.55 -3.34 -7.66
C LEU A 131 -18.01 -3.13 -6.24
N PHE A 132 -17.99 -1.88 -5.77
CA PHE A 132 -17.43 -1.50 -4.47
C PHE A 132 -18.51 -1.41 -3.37
N SER A 133 -19.79 -1.60 -3.70
CA SER A 133 -20.93 -1.42 -2.78
C SER A 133 -20.90 -0.04 -2.12
N ILE A 134 -20.88 1.01 -2.95
CA ILE A 134 -20.73 2.40 -2.50
C ILE A 134 -22.04 3.00 -1.97
N GLU A 135 -23.21 2.58 -2.51
CA GLU A 135 -24.51 3.16 -2.16
C GLU A 135 -24.78 3.28 -0.65
N PRO A 136 -24.52 2.26 0.18
CA PRO A 136 -24.75 2.37 1.62
C PRO A 136 -23.88 3.41 2.35
N MET A 137 -22.83 3.89 1.67
CA MET A 137 -21.86 4.84 2.25
C MET A 137 -22.12 6.28 1.82
N LEU A 138 -22.94 6.52 0.80
CA LEU A 138 -23.11 7.85 0.19
C LEU A 138 -23.51 8.95 1.18
N ASP A 139 -24.28 8.60 2.18
CA ASP A 139 -24.76 9.52 3.23
C ASP A 139 -23.87 9.54 4.47
N LYS A 140 -22.78 8.78 4.46
CA LYS A 140 -21.81 8.83 5.56
C LYS A 140 -20.83 9.98 5.33
N LYS A 141 -20.41 10.60 6.45
CA LYS A 141 -19.27 11.51 6.43
C LYS A 141 -17.98 10.74 6.20
N ILE A 142 -17.05 11.28 5.43
CA ILE A 142 -15.78 10.60 5.07
C ILE A 142 -15.01 10.17 6.33
N ILE A 143 -15.00 11.00 7.38
CA ILE A 143 -14.31 10.73 8.65
C ILE A 143 -14.89 9.54 9.43
N LEU A 144 -16.13 9.13 9.12
CA LEU A 144 -16.81 8.00 9.78
C LEU A 144 -16.67 6.68 9.01
N LEU A 145 -15.96 6.68 7.89
CA LEU A 145 -15.71 5.46 7.13
C LEU A 145 -14.74 4.54 7.89
N SER A 146 -15.05 3.25 7.92
CA SER A 146 -14.09 2.23 8.34
C SER A 146 -12.89 2.20 7.37
N SER A 147 -11.78 1.59 7.79
CA SER A 147 -10.59 1.47 6.91
C SER A 147 -10.91 0.80 5.58
N GLY A 148 -11.76 -0.24 5.58
CA GLY A 148 -12.21 -0.91 4.36
C GLY A 148 -13.13 -0.04 3.49
N GLU A 149 -14.07 0.68 4.10
CA GLU A 149 -14.95 1.60 3.40
C GLU A 149 -14.18 2.78 2.79
N LEU A 150 -13.21 3.32 3.52
CA LEU A 150 -12.34 4.38 3.03
C LEU A 150 -11.56 3.95 1.79
N ARG A 151 -11.01 2.72 1.78
CA ARG A 151 -10.31 2.19 0.60
C ARG A 151 -11.22 2.02 -0.60
N LYS A 152 -12.41 1.47 -0.40
CA LYS A 152 -13.42 1.36 -1.47
C LYS A 152 -13.77 2.74 -2.04
N PHE A 153 -13.99 3.72 -1.19
CA PHE A 153 -14.24 5.10 -1.58
C PHE A 153 -13.09 5.70 -2.38
N GLN A 154 -11.83 5.58 -1.89
CA GLN A 154 -10.65 6.11 -2.57
C GLN A 154 -10.43 5.46 -3.95
N LEU A 155 -10.63 4.14 -4.04
CA LEU A 155 -10.57 3.41 -5.31
C LEU A 155 -11.65 3.87 -6.28
N THR A 156 -12.90 3.98 -5.81
CA THR A 156 -14.00 4.47 -6.64
C THR A 156 -13.70 5.87 -7.18
N LYS A 157 -13.28 6.79 -6.31
CA LYS A 157 -12.92 8.17 -6.69
C LYS A 157 -11.81 8.20 -7.75
N ALA A 158 -10.78 7.39 -7.58
CA ALA A 158 -9.69 7.32 -8.56
C ALA A 158 -10.15 6.73 -9.90
N LEU A 159 -10.92 5.65 -9.88
CA LEU A 159 -11.38 4.96 -11.09
C LEU A 159 -12.43 5.75 -11.88
N LEU A 160 -13.22 6.60 -11.23
CA LEU A 160 -14.14 7.53 -11.90
C LEU A 160 -13.42 8.52 -12.82
N THR A 161 -12.12 8.72 -12.67
CA THR A 161 -11.31 9.55 -13.59
C THR A 161 -10.79 8.76 -14.80
N VAL A 162 -11.11 7.48 -14.92
CA VAL A 162 -10.69 6.57 -16.01
C VAL A 162 -9.17 6.58 -16.23
N PRO A 163 -8.35 6.33 -15.20
CA PRO A 163 -6.90 6.33 -15.37
C PRO A 163 -6.43 5.15 -16.19
N ARG A 164 -5.26 5.29 -16.84
CA ARG A 164 -4.58 4.19 -17.52
C ARG A 164 -3.72 3.37 -16.53
N ILE A 165 -3.21 4.03 -15.51
CA ILE A 165 -2.37 3.41 -14.48
C ILE A 165 -2.89 3.80 -13.10
N LEU A 166 -3.10 2.80 -12.25
CA LEU A 166 -3.46 2.98 -10.85
C LEU A 166 -2.30 2.47 -9.98
N ILE A 167 -1.64 3.39 -9.30
CA ILE A 167 -0.56 3.09 -8.35
C ILE A 167 -1.14 3.09 -6.93
N MET A 168 -0.95 2.01 -6.19
CA MET A 168 -1.43 1.87 -4.82
C MET A 168 -0.26 1.57 -3.87
N ASP A 169 -0.05 2.45 -2.90
CA ASP A 169 1.02 2.30 -1.91
C ASP A 169 0.49 1.60 -0.65
N ASN A 170 0.98 0.40 -0.41
CA ASN A 170 0.63 -0.46 0.73
C ASN A 170 -0.90 -0.65 0.93
N PRO A 171 -1.65 -1.10 -0.09
CA PRO A 171 -3.11 -1.15 -0.03
C PRO A 171 -3.66 -2.13 1.01
N PHE A 172 -2.84 -3.07 1.49
CA PHE A 172 -3.26 -4.14 2.39
C PHE A 172 -2.94 -3.89 3.87
N ILE A 173 -2.17 -2.84 4.18
CA ILE A 173 -1.80 -2.51 5.57
C ILE A 173 -3.05 -2.13 6.38
N GLY A 174 -3.16 -2.66 7.61
CA GLY A 174 -4.24 -2.34 8.53
C GLY A 174 -5.61 -2.90 8.15
N LEU A 175 -5.67 -3.86 7.22
CA LEU A 175 -6.87 -4.63 6.92
C LEU A 175 -6.86 -5.96 7.67
N ASP A 176 -8.03 -6.35 8.17
CA ASP A 176 -8.29 -7.71 8.61
C ASP A 176 -8.31 -8.69 7.41
N ALA A 177 -8.15 -9.98 7.69
CA ALA A 177 -8.04 -11.00 6.64
C ALA A 177 -9.24 -11.02 5.66
N PRO A 178 -10.51 -10.95 6.11
CA PRO A 178 -11.66 -10.91 5.21
C PRO A 178 -11.68 -9.67 4.29
N THR A 179 -11.36 -8.50 4.83
CA THR A 179 -11.31 -7.25 4.04
C THR A 179 -10.16 -7.25 3.04
N ARG A 180 -9.03 -7.85 3.41
CA ARG A 180 -7.88 -8.03 2.53
C ARG A 180 -8.23 -8.93 1.35
N GLU A 181 -8.83 -10.09 1.60
CA GLU A 181 -9.28 -11.01 0.55
C GLU A 181 -10.29 -10.35 -0.39
N LEU A 182 -11.24 -9.60 0.17
CA LEU A 182 -12.18 -8.83 -0.64
C LEU A 182 -11.46 -7.84 -1.57
N LEU A 183 -10.45 -7.12 -1.07
CA LEU A 183 -9.68 -6.18 -1.87
C LEU A 183 -8.88 -6.91 -2.96
N PHE A 184 -8.26 -8.05 -2.67
CA PHE A 184 -7.59 -8.88 -3.68
C PHE A 184 -8.54 -9.24 -4.83
N ASN A 185 -9.71 -9.77 -4.49
CA ASN A 185 -10.73 -10.17 -5.48
C ASN A 185 -11.23 -8.98 -6.31
N LEU A 186 -11.38 -7.80 -5.70
CA LEU A 186 -11.75 -6.57 -6.41
C LEU A 186 -10.66 -6.13 -7.39
N LEU A 187 -9.41 -6.13 -6.97
CA LEU A 187 -8.28 -5.76 -7.82
C LEU A 187 -8.11 -6.75 -8.98
N GLU A 188 -8.22 -8.05 -8.72
CA GLU A 188 -8.20 -9.06 -9.79
C GLU A 188 -9.33 -8.86 -10.81
N ARG A 189 -10.53 -8.49 -10.37
CA ARG A 189 -11.62 -8.17 -11.29
C ARG A 189 -11.31 -6.93 -12.13
N LEU A 190 -10.68 -5.92 -11.56
CA LEU A 190 -10.25 -4.72 -12.28
C LEU A 190 -9.21 -5.02 -13.37
N THR A 191 -8.28 -5.95 -13.14
CA THR A 191 -7.29 -6.34 -14.16
C THR A 191 -7.94 -6.97 -15.40
N ARG A 192 -9.11 -7.60 -15.24
CA ARG A 192 -9.87 -8.21 -16.35
C ARG A 192 -10.61 -7.19 -17.21
N LEU A 193 -10.74 -5.93 -16.78
CA LEU A 193 -11.36 -4.85 -17.57
C LEU A 193 -10.42 -4.33 -18.69
N GLY A 194 -9.21 -4.86 -18.81
CA GLY A 194 -8.38 -4.86 -20.00
C GLY A 194 -7.56 -3.59 -20.29
N GLU A 195 -7.93 -2.44 -19.75
CA GLU A 195 -7.26 -1.17 -20.09
C GLU A 195 -6.53 -0.52 -18.90
N LEU A 196 -6.79 -0.98 -17.68
CA LEU A 196 -6.18 -0.45 -16.48
C LEU A 196 -4.93 -1.25 -16.10
N GLN A 197 -3.79 -0.60 -16.03
CA GLN A 197 -2.57 -1.17 -15.46
C GLN A 197 -2.52 -0.90 -13.96
N ILE A 198 -2.30 -1.94 -13.17
CA ILE A 198 -2.19 -1.82 -11.70
C ILE A 198 -0.73 -1.91 -11.30
N VAL A 199 -0.29 -0.95 -10.48
CA VAL A 199 1.04 -0.93 -9.84
C VAL A 199 0.84 -0.94 -8.34
N LEU A 200 1.36 -1.95 -7.66
CA LEU A 200 1.35 -2.07 -6.21
C LEU A 200 2.72 -1.71 -5.65
N VAL A 201 2.75 -0.88 -4.63
CA VAL A 201 3.97 -0.62 -3.86
C VAL A 201 3.83 -1.36 -2.54
N LEU A 202 4.69 -2.35 -2.30
CA LEU A 202 4.58 -3.28 -1.19
C LEU A 202 5.83 -3.27 -0.32
N SER A 203 5.64 -3.35 0.99
CA SER A 203 6.74 -3.46 1.96
C SER A 203 7.01 -4.90 2.40
N MET A 204 6.04 -5.78 2.20
CA MET A 204 6.11 -7.22 2.50
C MET A 204 5.85 -8.02 1.22
N LEU A 205 6.56 -9.12 1.10
CA LEU A 205 6.51 -9.99 -0.07
C LEU A 205 5.33 -10.95 -0.07
N ASP A 206 4.83 -11.31 1.12
CA ASP A 206 3.66 -12.16 1.28
C ASP A 206 2.38 -11.51 0.73
N ASP A 207 2.47 -10.24 0.38
CA ASP A 207 1.36 -9.44 -0.13
C ASP A 207 1.28 -9.33 -1.65
N ILE A 208 2.17 -10.02 -2.41
CA ILE A 208 2.16 -9.96 -3.89
C ILE A 208 1.01 -10.82 -4.44
N PRO A 209 -0.07 -10.20 -4.95
CA PRO A 209 -1.21 -10.95 -5.49
C PRO A 209 -0.82 -11.76 -6.74
N SER A 210 -1.63 -12.81 -7.00
CA SER A 210 -1.43 -13.68 -8.17
C SER A 210 -1.62 -12.98 -9.52
N PHE A 211 -2.41 -11.92 -9.57
CA PHE A 211 -2.64 -11.14 -10.80
C PHE A 211 -1.45 -10.23 -11.18
N ILE A 212 -0.48 -10.02 -10.28
CA ILE A 212 0.76 -9.31 -10.61
C ILE A 212 1.57 -10.16 -11.57
N THR A 213 2.03 -9.55 -12.64
CA THR A 213 2.82 -10.21 -13.69
C THR A 213 4.32 -10.05 -13.47
N HIS A 214 4.74 -8.85 -13.03
CA HIS A 214 6.15 -8.52 -12.86
C HIS A 214 6.42 -7.84 -11.53
N VAL A 215 7.66 -7.97 -11.07
CA VAL A 215 8.15 -7.38 -9.84
C VAL A 215 9.37 -6.51 -10.13
N VAL A 216 9.39 -5.33 -9.50
CA VAL A 216 10.54 -4.41 -9.49
C VAL A 216 11.04 -4.32 -8.05
N PRO A 217 12.15 -4.97 -7.70
CA PRO A 217 12.73 -4.85 -6.38
C PRO A 217 13.39 -3.48 -6.19
N VAL A 218 13.26 -2.92 -5.00
CA VAL A 218 13.91 -1.66 -4.61
C VAL A 218 14.57 -1.86 -3.25
N GLU A 219 15.90 -1.77 -3.21
CA GLU A 219 16.69 -1.96 -2.01
C GLU A 219 17.81 -0.90 -1.94
N ASP A 220 18.12 -0.42 -0.76
CA ASP A 220 19.20 0.55 -0.52
C ASP A 220 19.20 1.74 -1.48
N MET A 221 18.03 2.30 -1.77
CA MET A 221 17.82 3.41 -2.70
C MET A 221 18.20 3.10 -4.15
N LYS A 222 18.21 1.82 -4.54
CA LYS A 222 18.45 1.35 -5.90
C LYS A 222 17.24 0.61 -6.42
N VAL A 223 16.96 0.78 -7.71
CA VAL A 223 15.93 0.04 -8.43
C VAL A 223 16.61 -1.14 -9.10
N GLY A 224 16.16 -2.35 -8.77
CA GLY A 224 16.63 -3.58 -9.40
C GLY A 224 15.98 -3.83 -10.76
N GLU A 225 16.39 -4.89 -11.41
CA GLU A 225 15.83 -5.31 -12.69
C GLU A 225 14.38 -5.79 -12.52
N LYS A 226 13.52 -5.40 -13.45
CA LYS A 226 12.16 -5.93 -13.55
C LYS A 226 12.23 -7.40 -13.97
N MET A 227 11.56 -8.27 -13.25
CA MET A 227 11.50 -9.70 -13.51
C MET A 227 10.08 -10.24 -13.43
N GLU A 228 9.82 -11.41 -13.96
CA GLU A 228 8.53 -12.07 -13.79
C GLU A 228 8.24 -12.39 -12.33
N ARG A 229 6.96 -12.27 -11.93
CA ARG A 229 6.54 -12.53 -10.54
C ARG A 229 6.98 -13.91 -10.05
N GLU A 230 6.82 -14.92 -10.87
CA GLU A 230 7.14 -16.31 -10.50
C GLU A 230 8.64 -16.49 -10.24
N GLU A 231 9.47 -15.91 -11.09
CA GLU A 231 10.93 -15.91 -10.94
C GLU A 231 11.34 -15.21 -9.62
N TYR A 232 10.75 -14.04 -9.36
CA TYR A 232 11.02 -13.29 -8.14
C TYR A 232 10.62 -14.07 -6.89
N VAL A 233 9.42 -14.65 -6.86
CA VAL A 233 8.93 -15.43 -5.70
C VAL A 233 9.82 -16.64 -5.45
N GLN A 234 10.27 -17.35 -6.51
CA GLN A 234 11.18 -18.50 -6.38
C GLN A 234 12.54 -18.09 -5.82
N ALA A 235 13.14 -17.04 -6.37
CA ALA A 235 14.43 -16.50 -5.90
C ALA A 235 14.35 -16.06 -4.43
N PHE A 236 13.26 -15.41 -4.06
CA PHE A 236 13.03 -14.95 -2.69
C PHE A 236 12.81 -16.11 -1.71
N CYS A 237 12.01 -17.12 -2.07
CA CYS A 237 11.79 -18.30 -1.23
C CYS A 237 13.13 -19.04 -0.99
N ALA A 238 13.97 -19.16 -2.01
CA ALA A 238 15.30 -19.77 -1.87
C ALA A 238 16.22 -18.94 -0.94
N GLY A 239 16.24 -17.62 -1.10
CA GLY A 239 17.00 -16.70 -0.26
C GLY A 239 16.54 -16.69 1.20
N ASN A 240 15.21 -16.70 1.43
CA ASN A 240 14.66 -16.77 2.80
C ASN A 240 14.96 -18.09 3.50
N GLN A 241 14.94 -19.21 2.80
CA GLN A 241 15.31 -20.49 3.41
C GLN A 241 16.77 -20.47 3.91
N MET A 242 17.69 -19.89 3.14
CA MET A 242 19.08 -19.73 3.57
C MET A 242 19.18 -18.80 4.79
N ARG A 243 18.50 -17.64 4.77
CA ARG A 243 18.50 -16.71 5.90
C ARG A 243 17.90 -17.31 7.17
N ILE A 244 16.80 -18.03 7.08
CA ILE A 244 16.17 -18.70 8.22
C ILE A 244 17.13 -19.73 8.83
N GLN A 245 17.89 -20.45 8.04
CA GLN A 245 18.89 -21.39 8.52
C GLN A 245 20.07 -20.67 9.21
N GLU A 246 20.55 -19.57 8.65
CA GLU A 246 21.60 -18.75 9.25
C GLU A 246 21.15 -18.09 10.55
N GLU A 247 19.93 -17.51 10.57
CA GLU A 247 19.34 -16.89 11.75
C GLU A 247 19.04 -17.92 12.85
N ALA A 248 18.60 -19.12 12.50
CA ALA A 248 18.41 -20.20 13.48
C ALA A 248 19.74 -20.61 14.13
N GLY A 249 20.80 -20.75 13.36
CA GLY A 249 22.15 -21.02 13.88
C GLY A 249 22.66 -19.91 14.79
N ALA A 250 22.46 -18.64 14.41
CA ALA A 250 22.83 -17.49 15.22
C ALA A 250 22.00 -17.38 16.51
N LEU A 251 20.70 -17.74 16.43
CA LEU A 251 19.82 -17.76 17.60
C LEU A 251 20.21 -18.85 18.61
N GLU A 252 20.55 -20.03 18.12
CA GLU A 252 21.07 -21.12 19.00
C GLU A 252 22.37 -20.72 19.71
N GLU A 253 23.29 -20.08 19.01
CA GLU A 253 24.51 -19.56 19.58
C GLU A 253 24.24 -18.46 20.63
N LEU A 254 23.31 -17.52 20.30
CA LEU A 254 22.89 -16.48 21.23
C LEU A 254 22.23 -17.07 22.48
N GLN A 255 21.35 -18.05 22.33
CA GLN A 255 20.73 -18.77 23.47
C GLN A 255 21.77 -19.43 24.34
N ARG A 256 22.77 -20.12 23.75
CA ARG A 256 23.88 -20.71 24.50
C ARG A 256 24.62 -19.64 25.29
N ARG A 257 24.98 -18.52 24.66
CA ARG A 257 25.67 -17.41 25.33
C ARG A 257 24.85 -16.79 26.45
N ILE A 258 23.53 -16.69 26.30
CA ILE A 258 22.63 -16.19 27.34
C ILE A 258 22.57 -17.16 28.52
N LEU A 259 22.49 -18.46 28.25
CA LEU A 259 22.47 -19.50 29.30
C LEU A 259 23.79 -19.63 30.06
N ASP A 260 24.90 -19.30 29.40
CA ASP A 260 26.26 -19.31 30.01
C ASP A 260 26.58 -18.01 30.79
N LEU A 261 25.72 -16.99 30.74
CA LEU A 261 25.90 -15.79 31.54
C LEU A 261 25.74 -16.12 33.03
N PRO A 262 26.66 -15.64 33.90
CA PRO A 262 26.52 -15.80 35.34
C PRO A 262 25.33 -14.92 35.80
N TYR A 263 24.16 -15.53 35.89
CA TYR A 263 23.02 -14.87 36.55
C TYR A 263 23.24 -14.92 38.05
N GLU A 264 23.39 -13.79 38.70
CA GLU A 264 23.07 -13.70 40.12
C GLU A 264 21.57 -14.03 40.25
N HIS A 265 21.27 -15.18 40.82
CA HIS A 265 19.90 -15.54 41.13
C HIS A 265 19.29 -14.42 41.95
N ALA A 266 18.45 -13.60 41.35
CA ALA A 266 17.56 -12.75 42.12
C ALA A 266 16.77 -13.69 43.01
N ASN A 267 16.90 -13.52 44.36
CA ASN A 267 16.14 -14.29 45.35
C ASN A 267 14.64 -13.87 45.23
N PHE A 268 14.00 -14.25 44.13
CA PHE A 268 12.56 -14.18 43.99
C PHE A 268 11.97 -15.33 44.81
N THR A 269 11.39 -15.00 45.95
CA THR A 269 10.70 -15.96 46.83
C THR A 269 9.20 -16.09 46.49
N SER A 270 8.74 -15.49 45.42
CA SER A 270 7.35 -15.52 45.00
C SER A 270 7.18 -16.35 43.73
N ASP A 271 6.30 -17.34 43.79
CA ASP A 271 5.90 -18.15 42.65
C ASP A 271 5.01 -17.34 41.67
N GLU A 272 4.55 -16.16 42.08
CA GLU A 272 3.70 -15.28 41.29
C GLU A 272 4.46 -13.98 40.96
N VAL A 273 4.70 -13.73 39.65
CA VAL A 273 5.34 -12.50 39.17
C VAL A 273 4.27 -11.40 38.87
N VAL A 274 3.12 -11.79 38.40
CA VAL A 274 1.97 -10.92 38.14
C VAL A 274 0.70 -11.68 38.51
N LYS A 275 -0.20 -11.02 39.27
CA LYS A 275 -1.51 -11.57 39.59
C LYS A 275 -2.57 -10.54 39.30
N LEU A 276 -3.54 -10.89 38.49
CA LEU A 276 -4.73 -10.09 38.20
C LEU A 276 -5.93 -10.74 38.91
N ASN A 277 -6.64 -9.99 39.74
CA ASN A 277 -7.84 -10.48 40.42
C ASN A 277 -9.04 -9.62 40.04
N GLY A 278 -10.05 -10.20 39.43
CA GLY A 278 -11.33 -9.53 39.10
C GLY A 278 -11.19 -8.26 38.25
N VAL A 279 -10.16 -8.21 37.40
CA VAL A 279 -9.89 -7.02 36.59
C VAL A 279 -10.94 -6.86 35.51
N SER A 280 -11.62 -5.71 35.49
CA SER A 280 -12.58 -5.36 34.45
C SER A 280 -12.16 -4.06 33.76
N ILE A 281 -12.16 -4.07 32.43
CA ILE A 281 -11.87 -2.90 31.60
C ILE A 281 -13.15 -2.52 30.83
N ARG A 282 -13.58 -1.27 31.02
CA ARG A 282 -14.71 -0.67 30.28
C ARG A 282 -14.23 0.51 29.47
N TYR A 283 -14.79 0.64 28.30
CA TYR A 283 -14.61 1.81 27.44
C TYR A 283 -16.02 2.31 27.09
N ASP A 284 -16.38 3.46 27.62
CA ASP A 284 -17.75 4.00 27.64
C ASP A 284 -18.76 2.95 28.16
N ASP A 285 -19.79 2.62 27.39
CA ASP A 285 -20.80 1.63 27.72
C ASP A 285 -20.42 0.19 27.37
N ARG A 286 -19.24 -0.01 26.75
CA ARG A 286 -18.78 -1.32 26.32
C ARG A 286 -17.76 -1.90 27.30
N THR A 287 -18.07 -3.07 27.86
CA THR A 287 -17.10 -3.84 28.64
C THR A 287 -16.20 -4.63 27.68
N ILE A 288 -14.88 -4.39 27.74
CA ILE A 288 -13.88 -5.06 26.91
C ILE A 288 -13.37 -6.33 27.61
N LEU A 289 -13.11 -6.24 28.92
CA LEU A 289 -12.76 -7.35 29.78
C LEU A 289 -13.65 -7.32 31.01
N LYS A 290 -14.09 -8.47 31.49
CA LYS A 290 -14.93 -8.61 32.67
C LYS A 290 -14.36 -9.65 33.60
N GLU A 291 -14.06 -9.25 34.85
CA GLU A 291 -13.67 -10.13 35.95
C GLU A 291 -12.54 -11.09 35.53
N LEU A 292 -11.47 -10.56 34.94
CA LEU A 292 -10.31 -11.36 34.52
C LEU A 292 -9.47 -11.69 35.77
N ASP A 293 -9.29 -12.97 36.01
CA ASP A 293 -8.34 -13.51 36.99
C ASP A 293 -7.17 -14.19 36.22
N TRP A 294 -5.94 -13.75 36.47
CA TRP A 294 -4.74 -14.30 35.84
C TRP A 294 -3.51 -14.16 36.71
#